data_c431f770996a9fed755b81a03d8d0606
#
_entry.id   c431f770996a9fed755b81a03d8d0606
#
_cell.length_a   1.000
_cell.length_b   1.000
_cell.length_c   1.000
_cell.angle_alpha   90.00
_cell.angle_beta   90.00
_cell.angle_gamma   90.00
#
_symmetry.space_group_name_H-M   'P 1'
#
loop_
_entity.id
_entity.type
_entity.pdbx_description
1 polymer ?
#
loop_
_entity_poly.entity_id
_entity_poly.type
_entity_poly.pdbx_seq_one_letter_code
_entity_poly.pdbx_strand_id
1 'polypeptide(L)'
;VSQKEKFIHALGQTNKEHFAMTCKDADVILVIGTLPSRNDAVLAQEIEACVDSGTKLIYLFTMEDPKLSSKSAFFSRYEVGSEEGVFALLAKSFLLHVKLPERLKTYFEELDEGYVSAESNIGEEEIEEIEAICSNATNILLVLGEDLMSHPCATQIANFAGLIANHASNVSLYVVGARQDDLRTATPNETMHEIDNIPSFDGVVVYQCPMVQDTEAQLLMGSPQFQMAARVQNNETINVTINQEVYRRTFVRDDSLKGVIALMPCDKASAVYPYHVAKIVKAEQ
;
A
#
# COMPACT_ATOMS: atom_id res chain seq x y z
N VAL A 1 -20.05 11.25 -3.74
CA VAL A 1 -18.93 11.16 -2.78
C VAL A 1 -17.90 10.25 -3.39
N SER A 2 -16.68 10.75 -3.64
CA SER A 2 -15.59 9.97 -4.20
C SER A 2 -15.10 8.90 -3.20
N GLN A 3 -14.40 7.87 -3.67
CA GLN A 3 -13.80 6.86 -2.78
C GLN A 3 -12.82 7.51 -1.80
N LYS A 4 -12.00 8.45 -2.30
CA LYS A 4 -11.09 9.25 -1.47
C LYS A 4 -11.83 9.99 -0.34
N GLU A 5 -12.97 10.63 -0.63
CA GLU A 5 -13.76 11.32 0.40
C GLU A 5 -14.32 10.35 1.43
N LYS A 6 -14.77 9.16 1.01
CA LYS A 6 -15.23 8.11 1.94
C LYS A 6 -14.09 7.63 2.85
N PHE A 7 -12.90 7.42 2.27
CA PHE A 7 -11.71 7.01 3.00
C PHE A 7 -11.33 8.05 4.06
N ILE A 8 -11.20 9.33 3.66
CA ILE A 8 -10.85 10.42 4.57
C ILE A 8 -11.92 10.61 5.65
N HIS A 9 -13.20 10.46 5.31
CA HIS A 9 -14.28 10.53 6.27
C HIS A 9 -14.20 9.41 7.31
N ALA A 10 -13.94 8.17 6.87
CA ALA A 10 -13.76 7.03 7.78
C ALA A 10 -12.51 7.17 8.64
N LEU A 11 -11.44 7.72 8.08
CA LEU A 11 -10.19 8.00 8.80
C LEU A 11 -10.37 9.04 9.91
N GLY A 12 -11.31 9.99 9.74
CA GLY A 12 -11.61 11.04 10.72
C GLY A 12 -10.62 12.21 10.74
N GLN A 13 -9.62 12.22 9.87
CA GLN A 13 -8.62 13.28 9.79
C GLN A 13 -8.02 13.41 8.39
N THR A 14 -7.30 14.51 8.14
CA THR A 14 -6.57 14.78 6.90
C THR A 14 -5.22 15.42 7.20
N ASN A 15 -4.41 15.62 6.16
CA ASN A 15 -3.09 16.24 6.29
C ASN A 15 -3.21 17.69 6.77
N LYS A 16 -2.42 18.06 7.77
CA LYS A 16 -2.31 19.43 8.25
C LYS A 16 -1.30 20.25 7.47
N GLU A 17 -0.26 19.59 6.96
CA GLU A 17 0.89 20.17 6.27
C GLU A 17 1.33 19.32 5.09
N HIS A 18 2.23 19.84 4.25
CA HIS A 18 2.89 19.04 3.21
C HIS A 18 3.80 17.99 3.82
N PHE A 19 4.07 16.92 3.08
CA PHE A 19 4.84 15.78 3.59
C PHE A 19 6.21 16.19 4.16
N ALA A 20 6.99 17.02 3.46
CA ALA A 20 8.30 17.47 3.90
C ALA A 20 8.28 18.20 5.25
N MET A 21 7.17 18.87 5.60
CA MET A 21 6.99 19.51 6.90
C MET A 21 6.53 18.50 7.96
N THR A 22 5.65 17.57 7.56
CA THR A 22 5.10 16.54 8.45
C THR A 22 6.15 15.53 8.88
N CYS A 23 7.06 15.14 7.97
CA CYS A 23 8.10 14.13 8.27
C CYS A 23 9.31 14.68 9.04
N LYS A 24 9.43 16.01 9.19
CA LYS A 24 10.62 16.66 9.74
C LYS A 24 11.02 16.19 11.13
N ASP A 25 10.02 15.91 11.97
CA ASP A 25 10.23 15.49 13.36
C ASP A 25 9.95 13.99 13.56
N ALA A 26 9.79 13.21 12.48
CA ALA A 26 9.53 11.79 12.57
C ALA A 26 10.83 11.00 12.84
N ASP A 27 10.80 10.16 13.87
CA ASP A 27 11.86 9.17 14.15
C ASP A 27 11.74 7.96 13.23
N VAL A 28 10.50 7.60 12.92
CA VAL A 28 10.14 6.48 12.05
C VAL A 28 9.06 6.93 11.06
N ILE A 29 9.24 6.59 9.80
CA ILE A 29 8.21 6.69 8.76
C ILE A 29 7.82 5.26 8.36
N LEU A 30 6.53 4.93 8.46
CA LEU A 30 5.96 3.68 7.96
C LEU A 30 5.12 3.98 6.72
N VAL A 31 5.57 3.54 5.56
CA VAL A 31 4.89 3.74 4.27
C VAL A 31 4.19 2.46 3.85
N ILE A 32 2.91 2.56 3.48
CA ILE A 32 2.10 1.43 3.05
C ILE A 32 1.11 1.83 1.95
N GLY A 33 0.92 0.96 0.95
CA GLY A 33 -0.10 1.13 -0.08
C GLY A 33 0.23 2.14 -1.18
N THR A 34 1.51 2.34 -1.47
CA THR A 34 1.99 3.17 -2.59
C THR A 34 3.33 2.68 -3.11
N LEU A 35 3.60 2.91 -4.39
CA LEU A 35 4.91 2.75 -5.04
C LEU A 35 5.49 4.14 -5.35
N PRO A 36 6.11 4.83 -4.37
CA PRO A 36 6.41 6.25 -4.49
C PRO A 36 7.28 6.59 -5.69
N SER A 37 8.29 5.78 -6.01
CA SER A 37 9.15 6.01 -7.19
C SER A 37 8.40 6.07 -8.51
N ARG A 38 7.19 5.50 -8.56
CA ARG A 38 6.35 5.45 -9.75
C ARG A 38 5.16 6.40 -9.66
N ASN A 39 4.50 6.39 -8.51
CA ASN A 39 3.23 7.09 -8.32
C ASN A 39 3.41 8.56 -7.96
N ASP A 40 4.46 8.88 -7.20
CA ASP A 40 4.76 10.23 -6.72
C ASP A 40 6.28 10.42 -6.50
N ALA A 41 6.98 10.81 -7.55
CA ALA A 41 8.44 11.00 -7.51
C ALA A 41 8.89 12.08 -6.51
N VAL A 42 8.04 13.06 -6.22
CA VAL A 42 8.33 14.10 -5.21
C VAL A 42 8.27 13.48 -3.82
N LEU A 43 7.23 12.73 -3.52
CA LEU A 43 7.11 11.99 -2.26
C LEU A 43 8.30 11.04 -2.06
N ALA A 44 8.71 10.31 -3.11
CA ALA A 44 9.88 9.43 -3.03
C ALA A 44 11.14 10.19 -2.63
N GLN A 45 11.41 11.36 -3.25
CA GLN A 45 12.56 12.20 -2.91
C GLN A 45 12.50 12.76 -1.49
N GLU A 46 11.31 13.17 -1.03
CA GLU A 46 11.12 13.68 0.31
C GLU A 46 11.32 12.59 1.38
N ILE A 47 10.84 11.36 1.13
CA ILE A 47 11.12 10.20 1.99
C ILE A 47 12.62 9.90 2.02
N GLU A 48 13.30 9.87 0.86
CA GLU A 48 14.76 9.67 0.80
C GLU A 48 15.50 10.71 1.63
N ALA A 49 15.12 11.99 1.53
CA ALA A 49 15.74 13.07 2.29
C ALA A 49 15.56 12.89 3.82
N CYS A 50 14.39 12.44 4.26
CA CYS A 50 14.16 12.14 5.68
C CYS A 50 15.04 10.96 6.14
N VAL A 51 15.15 9.91 5.36
CA VAL A 51 16.00 8.73 5.67
C VAL A 51 17.47 9.13 5.72
N ASP A 52 17.95 9.89 4.75
CA ASP A 52 19.33 10.39 4.70
C ASP A 52 19.66 11.33 5.89
N SER A 53 18.63 11.93 6.50
CA SER A 53 18.74 12.73 7.74
C SER A 53 18.66 11.92 9.03
N GLY A 54 18.47 10.59 8.95
CA GLY A 54 18.50 9.68 10.08
C GLY A 54 17.15 9.09 10.50
N THR A 55 16.04 9.44 9.83
CA THR A 55 14.73 8.83 10.05
C THR A 55 14.75 7.38 9.58
N LYS A 56 14.21 6.45 10.38
CA LYS A 56 14.08 5.04 9.98
C LYS A 56 12.86 4.86 9.09
N LEU A 57 13.02 4.15 7.98
CA LEU A 57 11.93 3.81 7.07
C LEU A 57 11.50 2.36 7.26
N ILE A 58 10.21 2.14 7.52
CA ILE A 58 9.52 0.86 7.36
C ILE A 58 8.71 0.97 6.08
N TYR A 59 8.91 0.05 5.16
CA TYR A 59 8.20 0.06 3.89
C TYR A 59 7.46 -1.27 3.68
N LEU A 60 6.14 -1.21 3.61
CA LEU A 60 5.26 -2.34 3.38
C LEU A 60 4.55 -2.15 2.04
N PHE A 61 4.81 -3.04 1.09
CA PHE A 61 4.17 -2.98 -0.22
C PHE A 61 4.16 -4.36 -0.89
N THR A 62 3.43 -4.50 -1.98
CA THR A 62 3.32 -5.77 -2.73
C THR A 62 4.56 -6.08 -3.58
N MET A 63 5.40 -5.08 -3.84
CA MET A 63 6.64 -5.18 -4.61
C MET A 63 7.71 -4.23 -4.07
N GLU A 64 8.96 -4.45 -4.47
CA GLU A 64 10.06 -3.56 -4.10
C GLU A 64 9.94 -2.21 -4.85
N ASP A 65 10.15 -1.11 -4.12
CA ASP A 65 10.38 0.20 -4.72
C ASP A 65 11.87 0.33 -5.05
N PRO A 66 12.26 0.69 -6.29
CA PRO A 66 13.65 0.70 -6.72
C PRO A 66 14.55 1.68 -5.96
N LYS A 67 13.98 2.68 -5.27
CA LYS A 67 14.72 3.67 -4.48
C LYS A 67 14.61 3.42 -2.99
N LEU A 68 13.40 3.10 -2.50
CA LEU A 68 13.09 3.09 -1.08
C LEU A 68 13.37 1.76 -0.40
N SER A 69 13.16 0.63 -1.09
CA SER A 69 13.31 -0.70 -0.45
C SER A 69 14.72 -0.94 0.06
N SER A 70 15.75 -0.53 -0.68
CA SER A 70 17.15 -0.67 -0.26
C SER A 70 17.58 0.29 0.86
N LYS A 71 16.85 1.38 1.07
CA LYS A 71 17.09 2.37 2.12
C LYS A 71 16.25 2.14 3.37
N SER A 72 15.26 1.24 3.30
CA SER A 72 14.41 0.93 4.44
C SER A 72 15.18 0.18 5.53
N ALA A 73 14.92 0.51 6.80
CA ALA A 73 15.36 -0.27 7.95
C ALA A 73 14.66 -1.63 7.97
N PHE A 74 13.41 -1.68 7.48
CA PHE A 74 12.65 -2.89 7.29
C PHE A 74 11.76 -2.76 6.05
N PHE A 75 11.81 -3.76 5.17
CA PHE A 75 10.92 -3.92 4.03
C PHE A 75 10.27 -5.29 4.10
N SER A 76 8.95 -5.34 3.95
CA SER A 76 8.23 -6.60 3.76
C SER A 76 7.15 -6.47 2.69
N ARG A 77 6.93 -7.58 1.99
CA ARG A 77 5.88 -7.69 0.97
C ARG A 77 4.65 -8.34 1.58
N TYR A 78 3.52 -7.65 1.44
CA TYR A 78 2.23 -8.27 1.71
C TYR A 78 1.58 -8.77 0.41
N GLU A 79 0.64 -9.69 0.53
CA GLU A 79 -0.12 -10.21 -0.62
C GLU A 79 -1.09 -9.16 -1.15
N VAL A 80 -1.22 -9.10 -2.48
CA VAL A 80 -2.17 -8.20 -3.17
C VAL A 80 -3.59 -8.43 -2.65
N GLY A 81 -4.28 -7.36 -2.27
CA GLY A 81 -5.65 -7.43 -1.75
C GLY A 81 -5.75 -7.65 -0.24
N SER A 82 -4.63 -7.87 0.46
CA SER A 82 -4.64 -8.18 1.89
C SER A 82 -4.46 -6.96 2.80
N GLU A 83 -4.50 -5.75 2.28
CA GLU A 83 -4.23 -4.52 3.01
C GLU A 83 -5.11 -4.35 4.25
N GLU A 84 -6.37 -4.82 4.20
CA GLU A 84 -7.26 -4.82 5.35
C GLU A 84 -6.69 -5.66 6.51
N GLY A 85 -6.21 -6.85 6.21
CA GLY A 85 -5.57 -7.74 7.19
C GLY A 85 -4.28 -7.16 7.75
N VAL A 86 -3.45 -6.57 6.89
CA VAL A 86 -2.21 -5.89 7.33
C VAL A 86 -2.52 -4.77 8.30
N PHE A 87 -3.53 -3.94 8.01
CA PHE A 87 -3.94 -2.86 8.91
C PHE A 87 -4.54 -3.36 10.22
N ALA A 88 -5.25 -4.49 10.22
CA ALA A 88 -5.76 -5.11 11.45
C ALA A 88 -4.60 -5.56 12.36
N LEU A 89 -3.57 -6.20 11.79
CA LEU A 89 -2.37 -6.62 12.53
C LEU A 89 -1.59 -5.42 13.07
N LEU A 90 -1.38 -4.39 12.25
CA LEU A 90 -0.73 -3.15 12.68
C LEU A 90 -1.52 -2.46 13.79
N ALA A 91 -2.85 -2.34 13.65
CA ALA A 91 -3.68 -1.72 14.69
C ALA A 91 -3.62 -2.50 16.00
N LYS A 92 -3.69 -3.83 15.97
CA LYS A 92 -3.53 -4.68 17.14
C LYS A 92 -2.18 -4.45 17.82
N SER A 93 -1.09 -4.41 17.07
CA SER A 93 0.27 -4.17 17.56
C SER A 93 0.42 -2.77 18.18
N PHE A 94 0.09 -1.72 17.45
CA PHE A 94 0.21 -0.34 17.95
C PHE A 94 -0.68 -0.04 19.16
N LEU A 95 -1.78 -0.76 19.33
CA LEU A 95 -2.78 -0.54 20.38
C LEU A 95 -2.68 -1.55 21.55
N LEU A 96 -1.74 -2.48 21.50
CA LEU A 96 -1.60 -3.57 22.49
C LEU A 96 -1.50 -3.08 23.95
N HIS A 97 -0.79 -1.96 24.16
CA HIS A 97 -0.56 -1.39 25.50
C HIS A 97 -1.40 -0.13 25.77
N VAL A 98 -2.38 0.14 24.90
CA VAL A 98 -3.26 1.30 25.01
C VAL A 98 -4.58 0.89 25.67
N LYS A 99 -5.09 1.75 26.56
CA LYS A 99 -6.41 1.53 27.15
C LYS A 99 -7.50 1.80 26.11
N LEU A 100 -8.07 0.74 25.59
CA LEU A 100 -9.15 0.79 24.61
C LEU A 100 -10.53 0.64 25.26
N PRO A 101 -11.61 1.14 24.61
CA PRO A 101 -12.98 0.76 24.89
C PRO A 101 -13.15 -0.76 24.80
N GLU A 102 -13.97 -1.35 25.67
CA GLU A 102 -14.14 -2.81 25.76
C GLU A 102 -14.48 -3.46 24.42
N ARG A 103 -15.33 -2.81 23.62
CA ARG A 103 -15.71 -3.31 22.30
C ARG A 103 -14.51 -3.47 21.34
N LEU A 104 -13.58 -2.51 21.34
CA LEU A 104 -12.37 -2.58 20.49
C LEU A 104 -11.40 -3.63 21.02
N LYS A 105 -11.27 -3.72 22.33
CA LYS A 105 -10.47 -4.76 22.97
C LYS A 105 -10.97 -6.15 22.59
N THR A 106 -12.26 -6.41 22.73
CA THR A 106 -12.90 -7.67 22.33
C THR A 106 -12.65 -7.96 20.84
N TYR A 107 -12.79 -6.96 19.97
CA TYR A 107 -12.53 -7.14 18.53
C TYR A 107 -11.11 -7.67 18.27
N PHE A 108 -10.07 -7.05 18.87
CA PHE A 108 -8.71 -7.49 18.69
C PHE A 108 -8.36 -8.81 19.39
N GLU A 109 -9.06 -9.16 20.47
CA GLU A 109 -8.93 -10.47 21.12
C GLU A 109 -9.53 -11.59 20.27
N GLU A 110 -10.61 -11.32 19.53
CA GLU A 110 -11.32 -12.28 18.67
C GLU A 110 -10.74 -12.33 17.24
N LEU A 111 -9.81 -11.44 16.88
CA LEU A 111 -9.20 -11.43 15.57
C LEU A 111 -8.47 -12.74 15.28
N ASP A 112 -8.84 -13.41 14.18
CA ASP A 112 -8.12 -14.61 13.70
C ASP A 112 -6.78 -14.23 13.07
N GLU A 113 -5.78 -14.00 13.93
CA GLU A 113 -4.43 -13.62 13.48
C GLU A 113 -3.79 -14.70 12.60
N GLY A 114 -4.10 -15.96 12.83
CA GLY A 114 -3.57 -17.07 12.04
C GLY A 114 -4.03 -16.97 10.59
N TYR A 115 -5.31 -16.76 10.38
CA TYR A 115 -5.90 -16.53 9.06
C TYR A 115 -5.34 -15.26 8.41
N VAL A 116 -5.39 -14.13 9.11
CA VAL A 116 -4.97 -12.83 8.58
C VAL A 116 -3.48 -12.85 8.20
N SER A 117 -2.62 -13.44 9.04
CA SER A 117 -1.19 -13.56 8.76
C SER A 117 -0.90 -14.47 7.56
N ALA A 118 -1.61 -15.58 7.44
CA ALA A 118 -1.44 -16.51 6.32
C ALA A 118 -1.84 -15.85 4.99
N GLU A 119 -2.97 -15.14 4.95
CA GLU A 119 -3.48 -14.50 3.74
C GLU A 119 -2.72 -13.22 3.38
N SER A 120 -2.14 -12.52 4.35
CA SER A 120 -1.41 -11.28 4.10
C SER A 120 0.09 -11.45 3.88
N ASN A 121 0.66 -12.59 4.23
CA ASN A 121 2.11 -12.80 4.30
C ASN A 121 2.82 -11.83 5.26
N ILE A 122 2.10 -11.31 6.24
CA ILE A 122 2.64 -10.52 7.36
C ILE A 122 2.35 -11.30 8.63
N GLY A 123 3.38 -11.91 9.18
CA GLY A 123 3.27 -12.75 10.37
C GLY A 123 3.81 -12.08 11.64
N GLU A 124 3.96 -12.91 12.66
CA GLU A 124 4.47 -12.48 13.97
C GLU A 124 5.89 -11.88 13.84
N GLU A 125 6.77 -12.49 13.03
CA GLU A 125 8.16 -12.02 12.84
C GLU A 125 8.20 -10.60 12.22
N GLU A 126 7.37 -10.32 11.21
CA GLU A 126 7.28 -9.00 10.60
C GLU A 126 6.74 -7.95 11.58
N ILE A 127 5.74 -8.31 12.37
CA ILE A 127 5.17 -7.42 13.40
C ILE A 127 6.18 -7.14 14.51
N GLU A 128 6.89 -8.15 15.00
CA GLU A 128 7.96 -7.98 16.01
C GLU A 128 9.08 -7.06 15.51
N GLU A 129 9.48 -7.17 14.24
CA GLU A 129 10.50 -6.29 13.65
C GLU A 129 10.00 -4.84 13.58
N ILE A 130 8.74 -4.62 13.19
CA ILE A 130 8.12 -3.29 13.19
C ILE A 130 8.08 -2.72 14.62
N GLU A 131 7.66 -3.51 15.60
CA GLU A 131 7.64 -3.11 17.02
C GLU A 131 9.03 -2.76 17.53
N ALA A 132 10.05 -3.55 17.20
CA ALA A 132 11.42 -3.30 17.60
C ALA A 132 11.95 -1.97 17.04
N ILE A 133 11.65 -1.64 15.77
CA ILE A 133 12.05 -0.37 15.15
C ILE A 133 11.30 0.80 15.81
N CYS A 134 10.02 0.63 16.14
CA CYS A 134 9.16 1.67 16.71
C CYS A 134 9.33 1.85 18.23
N SER A 135 9.94 0.90 18.94
CA SER A 135 9.94 0.84 20.42
C SER A 135 10.47 2.08 21.12
N ASN A 136 11.43 2.80 20.53
CA ASN A 136 12.02 4.00 21.08
C ASN A 136 11.61 5.29 20.30
N ALA A 137 10.69 5.16 19.35
CA ALA A 137 10.24 6.30 18.58
C ALA A 137 9.26 7.17 19.37
N THR A 138 9.54 8.47 19.43
CA THR A 138 8.63 9.46 20.02
C THR A 138 7.63 9.99 19.00
N ASN A 139 8.01 9.95 17.70
CA ASN A 139 7.18 10.40 16.59
C ASN A 139 7.23 9.40 15.43
N ILE A 140 6.14 8.73 15.20
CA ILE A 140 5.96 7.79 14.09
C ILE A 140 5.01 8.42 13.09
N LEU A 141 5.42 8.51 11.82
CA LEU A 141 4.58 8.97 10.73
C LEU A 141 4.10 7.77 9.90
N LEU A 142 2.81 7.47 9.96
CA LEU A 142 2.17 6.46 9.13
C LEU A 142 1.68 7.11 7.83
N VAL A 143 2.29 6.72 6.71
CA VAL A 143 2.00 7.23 5.36
C VAL A 143 1.07 6.27 4.65
N LEU A 144 -0.15 6.73 4.38
CA LEU A 144 -1.21 5.97 3.73
C LEU A 144 -1.21 6.29 2.24
N GLY A 145 -0.89 5.29 1.42
CA GLY A 145 -0.81 5.42 -0.02
C GLY A 145 -2.17 5.47 -0.72
N GLU A 146 -2.14 5.85 -1.97
CA GLU A 146 -3.33 6.01 -2.82
C GLU A 146 -4.03 4.69 -3.13
N ASP A 147 -3.31 3.56 -3.16
CA ASP A 147 -3.89 2.24 -3.43
C ASP A 147 -4.93 1.85 -2.36
N LEU A 148 -4.70 2.26 -1.11
CA LEU A 148 -5.60 1.99 0.01
C LEU A 148 -6.97 2.65 -0.19
N MET A 149 -7.01 3.83 -0.80
CA MET A 149 -8.26 4.56 -1.04
C MET A 149 -9.15 3.89 -2.09
N SER A 150 -8.57 3.11 -2.98
CA SER A 150 -9.29 2.38 -4.04
C SER A 150 -9.53 0.90 -3.70
N HIS A 151 -9.01 0.41 -2.58
CA HIS A 151 -9.21 -0.95 -2.12
C HIS A 151 -10.70 -1.25 -1.84
N PRO A 152 -11.21 -2.46 -2.12
CA PRO A 152 -12.59 -2.82 -1.81
C PRO A 152 -13.00 -2.57 -0.35
N CYS A 153 -12.07 -2.81 0.60
CA CYS A 153 -12.25 -2.59 2.04
C CYS A 153 -11.68 -1.24 2.52
N ALA A 154 -11.56 -0.24 1.65
CA ALA A 154 -10.93 1.05 1.95
C ALA A 154 -11.46 1.71 3.24
N THR A 155 -12.77 1.62 3.49
CA THR A 155 -13.39 2.18 4.71
C THR A 155 -12.86 1.52 5.99
N GLN A 156 -12.72 0.20 6.01
CA GLN A 156 -12.20 -0.51 7.18
C GLN A 156 -10.70 -0.27 7.38
N ILE A 157 -9.93 -0.23 6.30
CA ILE A 157 -8.51 0.17 6.34
C ILE A 157 -8.38 1.56 6.96
N ALA A 158 -9.21 2.52 6.53
CA ALA A 158 -9.22 3.86 7.09
C ALA A 158 -9.62 3.89 8.57
N ASN A 159 -10.58 3.06 8.98
CA ASN A 159 -10.96 2.92 10.38
C ASN A 159 -9.79 2.41 11.24
N PHE A 160 -9.08 1.38 10.81
CA PHE A 160 -7.89 0.88 11.52
C PHE A 160 -6.80 1.96 11.65
N ALA A 161 -6.48 2.64 10.56
CA ALA A 161 -5.50 3.72 10.58
C ALA A 161 -5.94 4.88 11.51
N GLY A 162 -7.21 5.24 11.46
CA GLY A 162 -7.80 6.24 12.35
C GLY A 162 -7.75 5.84 13.83
N LEU A 163 -8.01 4.57 14.14
CA LEU A 163 -7.87 4.04 15.51
C LEU A 163 -6.43 4.16 16.01
N ILE A 164 -5.44 3.79 15.19
CA ILE A 164 -4.04 3.94 15.55
C ILE A 164 -3.74 5.39 15.89
N ALA A 165 -4.09 6.34 15.02
CA ALA A 165 -3.79 7.75 15.23
C ALA A 165 -4.55 8.38 16.40
N ASN A 166 -5.76 7.90 16.71
CA ASN A 166 -6.57 8.43 17.80
C ASN A 166 -6.13 7.92 19.17
N HIS A 167 -5.57 6.72 19.25
CA HIS A 167 -5.26 6.06 20.51
C HIS A 167 -3.76 5.93 20.78
N ALA A 168 -2.91 5.85 19.76
CA ALA A 168 -1.45 5.85 19.92
C ALA A 168 -0.91 7.28 19.84
N SER A 169 -0.54 7.85 20.98
CA SER A 169 -0.19 9.27 21.12
C SER A 169 1.07 9.71 20.35
N ASN A 170 1.92 8.75 19.95
CA ASN A 170 3.15 8.98 19.20
C ASN A 170 3.00 8.71 17.69
N VAL A 171 1.80 8.41 17.20
CA VAL A 171 1.54 8.15 15.78
C VAL A 171 0.74 9.29 15.17
N SER A 172 1.23 9.80 14.06
CA SER A 172 0.52 10.73 13.18
C SER A 172 0.34 10.12 11.80
N LEU A 173 -0.62 10.66 11.03
CA LEU A 173 -0.94 10.17 9.69
C LEU A 173 -0.56 11.19 8.62
N TYR A 174 -0.16 10.67 7.47
CA TYR A 174 -0.09 11.40 6.21
C TYR A 174 -0.79 10.58 5.11
N VAL A 175 -1.76 11.17 4.45
CA VAL A 175 -2.52 10.53 3.36
C VAL A 175 -2.04 11.08 2.04
N VAL A 176 -1.48 10.24 1.18
CA VAL A 176 -0.96 10.64 -0.13
C VAL A 176 -2.09 11.23 -0.98
N GLY A 177 -1.85 12.41 -1.54
CA GLY A 177 -2.82 13.10 -2.37
C GLY A 177 -4.01 13.73 -1.63
N ALA A 178 -4.09 13.66 -0.31
CA ALA A 178 -5.11 14.37 0.46
C ALA A 178 -4.70 15.83 0.73
N ARG A 179 -5.69 16.72 0.86
CA ARG A 179 -5.51 18.14 1.16
C ARG A 179 -6.24 18.52 2.44
N GLN A 180 -5.84 19.63 3.06
CA GLN A 180 -6.49 20.14 4.28
C GLN A 180 -8.00 20.32 4.13
N ASP A 181 -8.47 20.74 2.95
CA ASP A 181 -9.88 21.00 2.69
C ASP A 181 -10.72 19.75 2.39
N ASP A 182 -10.08 18.57 2.26
CA ASP A 182 -10.79 17.31 1.96
C ASP A 182 -11.67 16.87 3.14
N LEU A 183 -11.39 17.31 4.36
CA LEU A 183 -12.14 16.99 5.56
C LEU A 183 -13.09 18.14 5.96
N ARG A 184 -14.36 18.04 5.62
CA ARG A 184 -15.37 19.05 5.99
C ARG A 184 -16.14 18.71 7.26
N THR A 185 -16.45 17.46 7.48
CA THR A 185 -17.10 16.94 8.70
C THR A 185 -16.82 15.44 8.79
N ALA A 186 -15.87 15.02 9.60
CA ALA A 186 -15.63 13.61 9.83
C ALA A 186 -15.88 13.26 11.30
N THR A 187 -16.58 12.15 11.49
CA THR A 187 -16.67 11.49 12.78
C THR A 187 -15.96 10.16 12.63
N PRO A 188 -14.91 9.89 13.43
CA PRO A 188 -14.26 8.59 13.40
C PRO A 188 -15.28 7.49 13.60
N ASN A 189 -15.24 6.49 12.72
CA ASN A 189 -16.09 5.32 12.86
C ASN A 189 -15.29 4.20 13.50
N GLU A 190 -15.60 3.88 14.75
CA GLU A 190 -14.97 2.78 15.50
C GLU A 190 -15.70 1.44 15.29
N THR A 191 -16.59 1.34 14.30
CA THR A 191 -17.27 0.10 13.98
C THR A 191 -16.43 -0.73 13.04
N MET A 192 -15.85 -1.81 13.56
CA MET A 192 -15.06 -2.76 12.80
C MET A 192 -15.90 -3.95 12.38
N HIS A 193 -15.61 -4.50 11.22
CA HIS A 193 -16.20 -5.75 10.73
C HIS A 193 -15.21 -6.89 10.90
N GLU A 194 -15.70 -8.10 11.07
CA GLU A 194 -14.89 -9.30 11.06
C GLU A 194 -14.20 -9.46 9.70
N ILE A 195 -12.95 -9.91 9.73
CA ILE A 195 -12.17 -10.19 8.51
C ILE A 195 -12.25 -11.69 8.26
N ASP A 196 -13.19 -12.09 7.41
CA ASP A 196 -13.50 -13.48 7.09
C ASP A 196 -13.19 -13.86 5.63
N ASN A 197 -12.88 -12.87 4.79
CA ASN A 197 -12.62 -13.08 3.38
C ASN A 197 -11.63 -12.05 2.80
N ILE A 198 -10.36 -12.39 2.82
CA ILE A 198 -9.31 -11.61 2.14
C ILE A 198 -9.25 -12.05 0.67
N PRO A 199 -9.36 -11.14 -0.32
CA PRO A 199 -9.32 -11.49 -1.73
C PRO A 199 -8.00 -12.15 -2.12
N SER A 200 -8.06 -13.24 -2.91
CA SER A 200 -6.89 -13.87 -3.51
C SER A 200 -6.68 -13.39 -4.94
N PHE A 201 -5.43 -13.13 -5.31
CA PHE A 201 -4.99 -12.73 -6.66
C PHE A 201 -4.09 -13.81 -7.26
N ASP A 202 -4.64 -15.02 -7.46
CA ASP A 202 -3.91 -16.15 -8.02
C ASP A 202 -3.58 -15.95 -9.49
N GLY A 203 -2.32 -16.15 -9.86
CA GLY A 203 -1.85 -16.09 -11.24
C GLY A 203 -0.89 -14.91 -11.51
N VAL A 204 -0.84 -14.47 -12.76
CA VAL A 204 -0.05 -13.27 -13.11
C VAL A 204 -0.88 -12.01 -12.83
N VAL A 205 -0.30 -11.08 -12.12
CA VAL A 205 -0.95 -9.84 -11.71
C VAL A 205 -0.32 -8.67 -12.45
N VAL A 206 -1.13 -7.73 -12.89
CA VAL A 206 -0.67 -6.44 -13.40
C VAL A 206 -1.06 -5.34 -12.43
N TYR A 207 -0.15 -4.40 -12.24
CA TYR A 207 -0.34 -3.19 -11.47
C TYR A 207 -0.46 -2.00 -12.43
N GLN A 208 -1.63 -1.41 -12.50
CA GLN A 208 -1.86 -0.19 -13.27
C GLN A 208 -1.25 1.00 -12.54
N CYS A 209 -0.29 1.66 -13.17
CA CYS A 209 0.43 2.77 -12.57
C CYS A 209 0.50 3.98 -13.51
N PRO A 210 0.79 5.18 -12.99
CA PRO A 210 1.02 6.35 -13.82
C PRO A 210 2.20 6.14 -14.80
N MET A 211 2.10 6.75 -15.97
CA MET A 211 3.25 6.85 -16.89
C MET A 211 4.26 7.87 -16.35
N VAL A 212 5.52 7.53 -16.45
CA VAL A 212 6.63 8.49 -16.21
C VAL A 212 7.00 9.20 -17.51
N GLN A 213 6.85 8.48 -18.64
CA GLN A 213 7.13 9.00 -19.98
C GLN A 213 6.06 8.49 -20.96
N ASP A 214 5.74 9.28 -21.97
CA ASP A 214 4.74 8.92 -22.99
C ASP A 214 5.09 7.63 -23.75
N THR A 215 6.38 7.31 -23.87
CA THR A 215 6.89 6.08 -24.50
C THR A 215 6.46 4.81 -23.78
N GLU A 216 6.03 4.89 -22.51
CA GLU A 216 5.59 3.74 -21.72
C GLU A 216 4.14 3.30 -22.00
N ALA A 217 3.35 4.12 -22.70
CA ALA A 217 1.91 3.89 -22.92
C ALA A 217 1.58 2.51 -23.53
N GLN A 218 2.51 1.93 -24.25
CA GLN A 218 2.35 0.64 -24.92
C GLN A 218 3.13 -0.50 -24.26
N LEU A 219 3.70 -0.27 -23.07
CA LEU A 219 4.55 -1.24 -22.39
C LEU A 219 3.80 -2.04 -21.31
N LEU A 220 4.26 -3.27 -21.11
CA LEU A 220 4.07 -4.05 -19.90
C LEU A 220 5.47 -4.40 -19.39
N MET A 221 5.84 -3.89 -18.22
CA MET A 221 7.18 -4.09 -17.66
C MET A 221 7.12 -5.14 -16.55
N GLY A 222 7.89 -6.21 -16.67
CA GLY A 222 7.89 -7.29 -15.71
C GLY A 222 9.25 -7.87 -15.42
N SER A 223 9.37 -8.49 -14.26
CA SER A 223 10.58 -9.19 -13.82
C SER A 223 10.87 -10.43 -14.67
N PRO A 224 12.07 -11.05 -14.53
CA PRO A 224 12.35 -12.37 -15.06
C PRO A 224 11.37 -13.45 -14.57
N GLN A 225 10.90 -13.37 -13.30
CA GLN A 225 9.92 -14.30 -12.74
C GLN A 225 8.55 -14.12 -13.40
N PHE A 226 8.12 -12.87 -13.58
CA PHE A 226 6.89 -12.58 -14.32
C PHE A 226 6.95 -13.09 -15.75
N GLN A 227 8.07 -12.86 -16.45
CA GLN A 227 8.29 -13.34 -17.82
C GLN A 227 8.09 -14.85 -17.93
N MET A 228 8.63 -15.62 -16.99
CA MET A 228 8.47 -17.08 -16.94
C MET A 228 7.03 -17.50 -16.62
N ALA A 229 6.41 -16.87 -15.63
CA ALA A 229 5.04 -17.17 -15.22
C ALA A 229 4.02 -16.87 -16.33
N ALA A 230 4.17 -15.74 -17.00
CA ALA A 230 3.31 -15.31 -18.10
C ALA A 230 3.65 -16.00 -19.44
N ARG A 231 4.80 -16.69 -19.54
CA ARG A 231 5.29 -17.36 -20.76
C ARG A 231 5.43 -16.41 -21.94
N VAL A 232 5.97 -15.23 -21.71
CA VAL A 232 6.19 -14.19 -22.72
C VAL A 232 7.67 -14.01 -23.01
N GLN A 233 8.00 -13.43 -24.17
CA GLN A 233 9.38 -13.11 -24.55
C GLN A 233 9.62 -11.60 -24.43
N ASN A 234 10.86 -11.22 -24.17
CA ASN A 234 11.23 -9.81 -24.17
C ASN A 234 11.00 -9.20 -25.55
N ASN A 235 10.42 -8.00 -25.60
CA ASN A 235 9.99 -7.28 -26.80
C ASN A 235 8.87 -7.96 -27.60
N GLU A 236 8.17 -8.92 -27.03
CA GLU A 236 7.02 -9.57 -27.66
C GLU A 236 5.77 -8.68 -27.55
N THR A 237 5.01 -8.60 -28.65
CA THR A 237 3.69 -7.96 -28.63
C THR A 237 2.66 -8.95 -28.11
N ILE A 238 1.94 -8.55 -27.08
CA ILE A 238 0.98 -9.37 -26.34
C ILE A 238 -0.35 -8.65 -26.17
N ASN A 239 -1.38 -9.42 -25.94
CA ASN A 239 -2.68 -8.95 -25.49
C ASN A 239 -2.82 -9.27 -23.99
N VAL A 240 -3.04 -8.24 -23.18
CA VAL A 240 -3.29 -8.32 -21.77
C VAL A 240 -4.78 -8.12 -21.54
N THR A 241 -5.49 -9.12 -21.06
CA THR A 241 -6.92 -9.03 -20.78
C THR A 241 -7.14 -8.83 -19.29
N ILE A 242 -7.81 -7.73 -18.93
CA ILE A 242 -8.21 -7.34 -17.58
C ILE A 242 -9.69 -7.01 -17.61
N ASN A 243 -10.50 -7.62 -16.75
CA ASN A 243 -11.94 -7.32 -16.64
C ASN A 243 -12.68 -7.30 -17.98
N GLN A 244 -12.35 -8.23 -18.89
CA GLN A 244 -12.88 -8.35 -20.25
C GLN A 244 -12.37 -7.30 -21.26
N GLU A 245 -11.57 -6.33 -20.83
CA GLU A 245 -10.90 -5.39 -21.71
C GLU A 245 -9.55 -5.93 -22.16
N VAL A 246 -9.21 -5.72 -23.43
CA VAL A 246 -7.97 -6.20 -24.04
C VAL A 246 -7.05 -5.03 -24.32
N TYR A 247 -5.87 -5.06 -23.74
CA TYR A 247 -4.83 -4.07 -23.92
C TYR A 247 -3.69 -4.68 -24.75
N ARG A 248 -3.42 -4.13 -25.92
CA ARG A 248 -2.24 -4.53 -26.71
C ARG A 248 -1.01 -3.84 -26.13
N ARG A 249 0.02 -4.63 -25.76
CA ARG A 249 1.24 -4.15 -25.11
C ARG A 249 2.48 -4.82 -25.69
N THR A 250 3.62 -4.16 -25.58
CA THR A 250 4.92 -4.80 -25.77
C THR A 250 5.48 -5.16 -24.41
N PHE A 251 5.78 -6.43 -24.17
CA PHE A 251 6.40 -6.85 -22.93
C PHE A 251 7.88 -6.44 -22.93
N VAL A 252 8.30 -5.77 -21.87
CA VAL A 252 9.69 -5.40 -21.62
C VAL A 252 10.13 -5.99 -20.29
N ARG A 253 11.20 -6.79 -20.36
CA ARG A 253 11.81 -7.32 -19.15
C ARG A 253 12.60 -6.24 -18.43
N ASP A 254 12.32 -6.08 -17.15
CA ASP A 254 13.04 -5.20 -16.23
C ASP A 254 13.65 -6.04 -15.10
N ASP A 255 14.99 -6.17 -15.12
CA ASP A 255 15.74 -6.97 -14.14
C ASP A 255 15.76 -6.33 -12.73
N SER A 256 15.36 -5.06 -12.60
CA SER A 256 15.21 -4.39 -11.31
C SER A 256 13.93 -4.79 -10.58
N LEU A 257 12.92 -5.29 -11.31
CA LEU A 257 11.68 -5.77 -10.73
C LEU A 257 11.82 -7.21 -10.21
N LYS A 258 11.01 -7.54 -9.22
CA LYS A 258 10.95 -8.86 -8.58
C LYS A 258 9.52 -9.39 -8.54
N GLY A 259 9.39 -10.73 -8.52
CA GLY A 259 8.09 -11.40 -8.35
C GLY A 259 7.25 -11.45 -9.62
N VAL A 260 5.96 -11.72 -9.45
CA VAL A 260 5.00 -12.01 -10.54
C VAL A 260 3.99 -10.89 -10.78
N ILE A 261 4.31 -9.68 -10.37
CA ILE A 261 3.54 -8.47 -10.65
C ILE A 261 4.27 -7.67 -11.73
N ALA A 262 3.55 -7.30 -12.80
CA ALA A 262 4.09 -6.43 -13.84
C ALA A 262 3.48 -5.03 -13.77
N LEU A 263 4.26 -4.02 -14.09
CA LEU A 263 3.82 -2.64 -14.20
C LEU A 263 3.15 -2.42 -15.56
N MET A 264 1.95 -1.90 -15.55
CA MET A 264 1.22 -1.50 -16.75
C MET A 264 0.93 0.00 -16.69
N PRO A 265 1.80 0.85 -17.29
CA PRO A 265 1.61 2.28 -17.31
C PRO A 265 0.33 2.68 -18.06
N CYS A 266 -0.41 3.63 -17.50
CA CYS A 266 -1.68 4.13 -18.02
C CYS A 266 -1.76 5.65 -17.91
N ASP A 267 -2.46 6.30 -18.86
CA ASP A 267 -2.67 7.77 -18.87
C ASP A 267 -3.46 8.29 -17.66
N LYS A 268 -4.29 7.44 -17.08
CA LYS A 268 -5.12 7.81 -15.92
C LYS A 268 -4.87 6.83 -14.80
N ALA A 269 -4.53 7.36 -13.63
CA ALA A 269 -4.68 6.61 -12.39
C ALA A 269 -6.12 6.12 -12.30
N SER A 270 -6.31 4.81 -12.25
CA SER A 270 -7.63 4.21 -12.16
C SER A 270 -8.28 4.65 -10.84
N ALA A 271 -9.56 5.05 -10.88
CA ALA A 271 -10.36 5.22 -9.67
C ALA A 271 -10.70 3.87 -9.00
N VAL A 272 -10.20 2.78 -9.56
CA VAL A 272 -10.40 1.40 -9.15
C VAL A 272 -9.07 0.87 -8.60
N TYR A 273 -9.14 -0.12 -7.73
CA TYR A 273 -7.98 -0.80 -7.18
C TYR A 273 -7.02 -1.23 -8.31
N PRO A 274 -5.71 -0.88 -8.22
CA PRO A 274 -4.82 -0.93 -9.39
C PRO A 274 -4.33 -2.32 -9.76
N TYR A 275 -4.58 -3.34 -8.94
CA TYR A 275 -4.13 -4.70 -9.18
C TYR A 275 -5.21 -5.53 -9.87
N HIS A 276 -4.79 -6.27 -10.89
CA HIS A 276 -5.70 -7.13 -11.65
C HIS A 276 -5.02 -8.45 -12.02
N VAL A 277 -5.72 -9.56 -11.82
CA VAL A 277 -5.32 -10.83 -12.42
C VAL A 277 -5.50 -10.70 -13.93
N ALA A 278 -4.44 -10.95 -14.69
CA ALA A 278 -4.43 -10.77 -16.12
C ALA A 278 -4.32 -12.11 -16.86
N LYS A 279 -5.05 -12.22 -17.97
CA LYS A 279 -4.80 -13.24 -18.99
C LYS A 279 -3.91 -12.64 -20.08
N ILE A 280 -2.76 -13.26 -20.28
CA ILE A 280 -1.77 -12.78 -21.25
C ILE A 280 -1.65 -13.82 -22.39
N VAL A 281 -1.79 -13.35 -23.62
CA VAL A 281 -1.63 -14.16 -24.81
C VAL A 281 -0.81 -13.41 -25.86
N LYS A 282 -0.08 -14.14 -26.70
CA LYS A 282 0.63 -13.55 -27.83
C LYS A 282 -0.37 -12.86 -28.76
N ALA A 283 -0.05 -11.65 -29.20
CA ALA A 283 -0.86 -10.95 -30.18
C ALA A 283 -0.67 -11.61 -31.56
N GLU A 284 -1.78 -11.88 -32.23
CA GLU A 284 -1.74 -12.29 -33.64
C GLU A 284 -1.23 -11.10 -34.49
N GLN A 285 -0.43 -11.42 -35.50
CA GLN A 285 0.16 -10.44 -36.42
C GLN A 285 -0.89 -9.77 -37.29
#